data_a2d6c3ce63ebb12d6f7df02b986d393b
#
_entry.id   a2d6c3ce63ebb12d6f7df02b986d393b
#
_cell.length_a   1.000
_cell.length_b   1.000
_cell.length_c   1.000
_cell.angle_alpha   90.00
_cell.angle_beta   90.00
_cell.angle_gamma   90.00
#
_symmetry.space_group_name_H-M   'P 1'
#
loop_
_entity.id
_entity.type
_entity.pdbx_description
1 polymer ?
#
loop_
_entity_poly.entity_id
_entity_poly.type
_entity_poly.pdbx_seq_one_letter_code
_entity_poly.pdbx_strand_id
1 'polypeptide(L)'
;MLRKIKLSAVAWAIASAVVIVATTAVVATTIRTPMARLPGGDYVPFFQTSAGRGKATVASVPIRIAAFRIDILPVTNGQFLDFVRQHPEWRRSRIKSLFADRHYLAKWRSDLMLADARAASEPVTNVSWFAAEAYCEAQGLRLPTTEQWEYALTDQGRNQKEIAQRSLEWFSTPNPERLNAVGRGEPNGFGIYDLVGLVWEWTLDNNSFMTGTEQRNTSSKDDAAFCGSGSVGVSDPSDYPAFMRYALRTSLKAAYTAENVGFRCEGDG
;
A
#
# COMPACT_ATOMS: atom_id res chain seq x y z
N MET A 1 -13.55 -94.34 -33.48
CA MET A 1 -14.53 -93.24 -33.50
C MET A 1 -14.05 -92.14 -32.55
N LEU A 2 -13.35 -91.09 -33.05
CA LEU A 2 -12.82 -89.98 -32.25
C LEU A 2 -13.70 -88.76 -32.50
N ARG A 3 -14.43 -88.31 -31.47
CA ARG A 3 -15.17 -87.05 -31.52
C ARG A 3 -14.26 -85.86 -31.24
N LYS A 4 -14.14 -84.94 -32.21
CA LYS A 4 -13.44 -83.69 -32.08
C LYS A 4 -14.33 -82.73 -31.26
N ILE A 5 -13.79 -82.24 -30.17
CA ILE A 5 -14.38 -81.15 -29.38
C ILE A 5 -13.85 -79.83 -29.95
N LYS A 6 -14.76 -79.00 -30.42
CA LYS A 6 -14.41 -77.57 -30.82
C LYS A 6 -14.46 -76.68 -29.59
N LEU A 7 -13.32 -76.11 -29.22
CA LEU A 7 -13.27 -75.03 -28.24
C LEU A 7 -13.56 -73.69 -29.00
N SER A 8 -14.63 -73.04 -28.64
CA SER A 8 -14.89 -71.62 -29.03
C SER A 8 -14.26 -70.72 -28.05
N ALA A 9 -13.30 -69.91 -28.56
CA ALA A 9 -12.67 -68.81 -27.78
C ALA A 9 -13.64 -67.60 -27.73
N VAL A 10 -14.09 -67.23 -26.52
CA VAL A 10 -14.84 -66.01 -26.28
C VAL A 10 -13.83 -64.92 -25.97
N ALA A 11 -13.68 -63.96 -26.89
CA ALA A 11 -12.84 -62.78 -26.67
C ALA A 11 -13.64 -61.76 -25.84
N TRP A 12 -13.15 -61.44 -24.64
CA TRP A 12 -13.65 -60.34 -23.82
C TRP A 12 -12.95 -59.07 -24.24
N ALA A 13 -13.67 -58.14 -24.85
CA ALA A 13 -13.20 -56.80 -25.11
C ALA A 13 -13.41 -55.93 -23.86
N ILE A 14 -12.33 -55.58 -23.13
CA ILE A 14 -12.36 -54.64 -22.03
C ILE A 14 -12.31 -53.25 -22.66
N ALA A 15 -13.44 -52.54 -22.67
CA ALA A 15 -13.52 -51.14 -23.02
C ALA A 15 -13.07 -50.28 -21.81
N SER A 16 -11.84 -49.79 -21.85
CA SER A 16 -11.36 -48.82 -20.84
C SER A 16 -11.94 -47.43 -21.15
N ALA A 17 -12.96 -47.03 -20.37
CA ALA A 17 -13.47 -45.66 -20.43
C ALA A 17 -12.47 -44.71 -19.70
N VAL A 18 -11.76 -43.89 -20.45
CA VAL A 18 -10.94 -42.80 -19.90
C VAL A 18 -11.86 -41.65 -19.53
N VAL A 19 -12.13 -41.48 -18.25
CA VAL A 19 -12.85 -40.31 -17.73
C VAL A 19 -11.87 -39.16 -17.66
N ILE A 20 -11.96 -38.26 -18.64
CA ILE A 20 -11.23 -36.96 -18.59
C ILE A 20 -12.00 -36.07 -17.62
N VAL A 21 -11.52 -35.94 -16.38
CA VAL A 21 -11.99 -34.89 -15.46
C VAL A 21 -11.37 -33.58 -15.88
N ALA A 22 -12.12 -32.77 -16.60
CA ALA A 22 -11.73 -31.39 -16.89
C ALA A 22 -11.84 -30.59 -15.59
N THR A 23 -10.71 -30.35 -14.92
CA THR A 23 -10.61 -29.40 -13.82
C THR A 23 -10.70 -27.99 -14.41
N THR A 24 -11.90 -27.41 -14.39
CA THR A 24 -12.07 -25.98 -14.64
C THR A 24 -11.42 -25.22 -13.47
N ALA A 25 -10.22 -24.69 -13.67
CA ALA A 25 -9.63 -23.73 -12.76
C ALA A 25 -10.55 -22.49 -12.75
N VAL A 26 -11.30 -22.32 -11.67
CA VAL A 26 -12.00 -21.06 -11.40
C VAL A 26 -10.89 -20.04 -11.11
N VAL A 27 -10.51 -19.26 -12.14
CA VAL A 27 -9.69 -18.08 -11.94
C VAL A 27 -10.56 -17.10 -11.15
N ALA A 28 -10.32 -17.00 -9.86
CA ALA A 28 -10.93 -15.98 -9.03
C ALA A 28 -10.45 -14.64 -9.57
N THR A 29 -11.31 -13.91 -10.25
CA THR A 29 -11.03 -12.55 -10.71
C THR A 29 -10.97 -11.69 -9.46
N THR A 30 -9.76 -11.38 -9.00
CA THR A 30 -9.56 -10.41 -7.92
C THR A 30 -10.14 -9.08 -8.40
N ILE A 31 -11.15 -8.57 -7.70
CA ILE A 31 -11.72 -7.26 -8.02
C ILE A 31 -10.67 -6.20 -7.70
N ARG A 32 -10.00 -5.75 -8.74
CA ARG A 32 -8.98 -4.71 -8.64
C ARG A 32 -9.63 -3.34 -8.41
N THR A 33 -9.03 -2.52 -7.59
CA THR A 33 -9.41 -1.12 -7.43
C THR A 33 -9.28 -0.39 -8.77
N PRO A 34 -10.28 0.37 -9.22
CA PRO A 34 -10.11 1.28 -10.35
C PRO A 34 -8.97 2.27 -10.10
N MET A 35 -8.29 2.69 -11.16
CA MET A 35 -7.15 3.61 -11.06
C MET A 35 -7.46 4.94 -11.74
N ALA A 36 -7.12 6.04 -11.08
CA ALA A 36 -7.08 7.36 -11.68
C ALA A 36 -5.81 7.51 -12.54
N ARG A 37 -5.91 8.18 -13.69
CA ARG A 37 -4.77 8.54 -14.53
C ARG A 37 -4.37 9.97 -14.23
N LEU A 38 -3.12 10.18 -13.86
CA LEU A 38 -2.54 11.50 -13.60
C LEU A 38 -1.57 11.84 -14.73
N PRO A 39 -1.73 13.02 -15.34
CA PRO A 39 -0.93 13.39 -16.53
C PRO A 39 0.55 13.65 -16.21
N GLY A 40 0.90 13.70 -14.92
CA GLY A 40 2.18 14.20 -14.47
C GLY A 40 2.29 15.71 -14.65
N GLY A 41 3.44 16.27 -14.36
CA GLY A 41 3.63 17.72 -14.42
C GLY A 41 4.75 18.18 -13.50
N ASP A 42 4.93 19.49 -13.42
CA ASP A 42 5.86 20.08 -12.47
C ASP A 42 5.16 20.16 -11.11
N TYR A 43 5.85 19.67 -10.09
CA TYR A 43 5.39 19.66 -8.72
C TYR A 43 6.46 20.29 -7.82
N VAL A 44 6.05 21.20 -6.97
CA VAL A 44 6.91 21.77 -5.94
C VAL A 44 6.77 20.91 -4.70
N PRO A 45 7.77 20.07 -4.35
CA PRO A 45 7.71 19.28 -3.16
C PRO A 45 7.57 20.15 -1.94
N PHE A 46 6.66 19.76 -1.08
CA PHE A 46 6.45 20.44 0.18
C PHE A 46 7.69 20.41 1.06
N PHE A 47 8.39 19.29 1.02
CA PHE A 47 9.63 19.07 1.74
C PHE A 47 10.80 19.00 0.76
N GLN A 48 11.77 19.89 0.93
CA GLN A 48 13.04 19.85 0.20
C GLN A 48 14.17 19.78 1.22
N THR A 49 15.02 18.76 1.10
CA THR A 49 16.26 18.69 1.88
C THR A 49 17.18 19.80 1.41
N SER A 50 17.35 20.84 2.20
CA SER A 50 18.41 21.83 1.95
C SER A 50 19.76 21.15 2.17
N ALA A 51 20.48 20.88 1.10
CA ALA A 51 21.88 20.52 1.16
C ALA A 51 22.67 21.71 1.68
N GLY A 52 22.96 21.72 2.99
CA GLY A 52 23.90 22.68 3.59
C GLY A 52 23.30 23.62 4.64
N ARG A 53 23.99 23.67 5.77
CA ARG A 53 23.75 24.63 6.86
C ARG A 53 23.98 26.07 6.37
N GLY A 54 22.95 26.71 5.91
CA GLY A 54 22.99 28.15 5.57
C GLY A 54 21.58 28.68 5.49
N LYS A 55 21.30 29.77 6.17
CA LYS A 55 20.07 30.58 6.08
C LYS A 55 19.87 31.09 4.65
N ALA A 56 19.43 30.24 3.77
CA ALA A 56 18.87 30.68 2.50
C ALA A 56 17.48 30.05 2.43
N THR A 57 16.47 30.86 2.25
CA THR A 57 15.18 30.46 1.67
C THR A 57 15.53 29.78 0.33
N VAL A 58 15.68 28.47 0.36
CA VAL A 58 15.87 27.71 -0.87
C VAL A 58 14.58 27.87 -1.64
N ALA A 59 14.64 28.59 -2.75
CA ALA A 59 13.51 28.65 -3.67
C ALA A 59 13.11 27.22 -3.97
N SER A 60 11.84 26.89 -3.71
CA SER A 60 11.30 25.56 -3.95
C SER A 60 11.49 25.21 -5.43
N VAL A 61 12.37 24.26 -5.74
CA VAL A 61 12.65 23.86 -7.11
C VAL A 61 11.59 22.83 -7.53
N PRO A 62 10.79 23.10 -8.57
CA PRO A 62 9.86 22.12 -9.08
C PRO A 62 10.60 20.86 -9.54
N ILE A 63 10.02 19.72 -9.26
CA ILE A 63 10.44 18.43 -9.81
C ILE A 63 9.43 17.97 -10.86
N ARG A 64 9.88 17.22 -11.84
CA ARG A 64 9.02 16.65 -12.87
C ARG A 64 8.49 15.31 -12.43
N ILE A 65 7.17 15.22 -12.24
CA ILE A 65 6.45 13.95 -12.02
C ILE A 65 6.04 13.41 -13.38
N ALA A 66 6.45 12.18 -13.71
CA ALA A 66 5.98 11.48 -14.90
C ALA A 66 4.48 11.17 -14.80
N ALA A 67 3.82 10.94 -15.94
CA ALA A 67 2.44 10.43 -15.92
C ALA A 67 2.39 9.05 -15.25
N PHE A 68 1.37 8.82 -14.43
CA PHE A 68 1.19 7.57 -13.69
C PHE A 68 -0.29 7.28 -13.44
N ARG A 69 -0.58 6.08 -12.94
CA ARG A 69 -1.91 5.68 -12.47
C ARG A 69 -1.83 5.38 -10.99
N ILE A 70 -2.87 5.68 -10.25
CA ILE A 70 -2.93 5.39 -8.81
C ILE A 70 -4.33 4.86 -8.47
N ASP A 71 -4.41 3.94 -7.52
CA ASP A 71 -5.70 3.44 -7.02
C ASP A 71 -6.56 4.59 -6.51
N ILE A 72 -7.83 4.64 -6.93
CA ILE A 72 -8.75 5.69 -6.47
C ILE A 72 -9.17 5.52 -5.02
N LEU A 73 -8.99 4.33 -4.45
CA LEU A 73 -9.31 3.96 -3.06
C LEU A 73 -8.09 3.33 -2.40
N PRO A 74 -7.95 3.44 -1.07
CA PRO A 74 -7.03 2.59 -0.32
C PRO A 74 -7.37 1.11 -0.51
N VAL A 75 -6.37 0.23 -0.42
CA VAL A 75 -6.58 -1.22 -0.46
C VAL A 75 -7.43 -1.66 0.73
N THR A 76 -8.44 -2.47 0.46
CA THR A 76 -9.38 -2.95 1.48
C THR A 76 -8.94 -4.26 2.14
N ASN A 77 -9.48 -4.55 3.34
CA ASN A 77 -9.27 -5.85 3.98
C ASN A 77 -9.74 -7.02 3.10
N GLY A 78 -10.81 -6.86 2.32
CA GLY A 78 -11.29 -7.91 1.41
C GLY A 78 -10.27 -8.24 0.33
N GLN A 79 -9.72 -7.21 -0.32
CA GLN A 79 -8.69 -7.36 -1.34
C GLN A 79 -7.39 -7.96 -0.76
N PHE A 80 -6.99 -7.49 0.41
CA PHE A 80 -5.80 -8.04 1.08
C PHE A 80 -6.01 -9.48 1.57
N LEU A 81 -7.24 -9.85 1.96
CA LEU A 81 -7.60 -11.23 2.28
C LEU A 81 -7.44 -12.16 1.07
N ASP A 82 -7.83 -11.71 -0.12
CA ASP A 82 -7.64 -12.50 -1.34
C ASP A 82 -6.15 -12.66 -1.68
N PHE A 83 -5.34 -11.63 -1.42
CA PHE A 83 -3.89 -11.71 -1.54
C PHE A 83 -3.28 -12.75 -0.59
N VAL A 84 -3.56 -12.71 0.71
CA VAL A 84 -2.98 -13.68 1.67
C VAL A 84 -3.52 -15.11 1.50
N ARG A 85 -4.64 -15.29 0.81
CA ARG A 85 -5.10 -16.62 0.38
C ARG A 85 -4.17 -17.22 -0.66
N GLN A 86 -3.74 -16.40 -1.63
CA GLN A 86 -2.87 -16.80 -2.74
C GLN A 86 -1.38 -16.82 -2.34
N HIS A 87 -1.00 -16.02 -1.34
CA HIS A 87 0.36 -15.84 -0.83
C HIS A 87 0.45 -16.21 0.66
N PRO A 88 0.52 -17.54 0.99
CA PRO A 88 0.47 -18.02 2.38
C PRO A 88 1.57 -17.49 3.29
N GLU A 89 2.72 -17.08 2.74
CA GLU A 89 3.85 -16.48 3.46
C GLU A 89 3.50 -15.17 4.14
N TRP A 90 2.49 -14.46 3.63
CA TRP A 90 1.95 -13.21 4.17
C TRP A 90 0.78 -13.41 5.15
N ARG A 91 0.47 -14.63 5.55
CA ARG A 91 -0.51 -14.90 6.63
C ARG A 91 0.07 -14.49 7.98
N ARG A 92 -0.78 -13.99 8.88
CA ARG A 92 -0.37 -13.52 10.21
C ARG A 92 0.43 -14.59 10.98
N SER A 93 0.05 -15.86 10.89
CA SER A 93 0.75 -16.96 11.57
C SER A 93 2.07 -17.38 10.91
N ARG A 94 2.38 -16.89 9.70
CA ARG A 94 3.54 -17.33 8.90
C ARG A 94 4.55 -16.22 8.61
N ILE A 95 4.13 -14.95 8.71
CA ILE A 95 5.01 -13.84 8.42
C ILE A 95 6.22 -13.84 9.36
N LYS A 96 7.40 -13.63 8.79
CA LYS A 96 8.63 -13.55 9.59
C LYS A 96 8.71 -12.19 10.29
N SER A 97 9.24 -12.16 11.51
CA SER A 97 9.43 -10.93 12.30
C SER A 97 10.33 -9.87 11.64
N LEU A 98 11.13 -10.26 10.64
CA LEU A 98 11.88 -9.34 9.79
C LEU A 98 10.95 -8.45 8.94
N PHE A 99 9.81 -8.99 8.52
CA PHE A 99 8.90 -8.32 7.59
C PHE A 99 7.70 -7.66 8.27
N ALA A 100 7.33 -8.06 9.48
CA ALA A 100 6.28 -7.38 10.23
C ALA A 100 6.43 -7.61 11.74
N ASP A 101 5.98 -6.66 12.52
CA ASP A 101 5.91 -6.79 13.97
C ASP A 101 4.71 -7.64 14.44
N ARG A 102 4.57 -7.80 15.77
CA ARG A 102 3.54 -8.64 16.39
C ARG A 102 2.09 -8.16 16.16
N HIS A 103 1.90 -6.93 15.73
CA HIS A 103 0.57 -6.34 15.50
C HIS A 103 0.07 -6.52 14.07
N TYR A 104 0.82 -7.25 13.23
CA TYR A 104 0.43 -7.53 11.86
C TYR A 104 -0.94 -8.21 11.79
N LEU A 105 -1.86 -7.61 11.01
CA LEU A 105 -3.26 -8.05 10.85
C LEU A 105 -3.98 -8.31 12.20
N ALA A 106 -3.64 -7.52 13.25
CA ALA A 106 -4.15 -7.75 14.61
C ALA A 106 -5.68 -7.67 14.71
N LYS A 107 -6.33 -6.89 13.85
CA LYS A 107 -7.79 -6.74 13.82
C LYS A 107 -8.52 -7.90 13.12
N TRP A 108 -7.80 -8.84 12.51
CA TRP A 108 -8.40 -10.03 11.91
C TRP A 108 -8.58 -11.15 12.95
N ARG A 109 -9.62 -11.96 12.82
CA ARG A 109 -9.85 -13.09 13.74
C ARG A 109 -8.81 -14.20 13.56
N SER A 110 -8.40 -14.47 12.32
CA SER A 110 -7.37 -15.46 11.99
C SER A 110 -6.70 -15.10 10.66
N ASP A 111 -5.80 -15.95 10.17
CA ASP A 111 -5.09 -15.77 8.91
C ASP A 111 -6.00 -15.48 7.71
N LEU A 112 -7.18 -16.08 7.69
CA LEU A 112 -8.10 -16.02 6.55
C LEU A 112 -9.53 -15.60 6.96
N MET A 113 -9.67 -14.95 8.14
CA MET A 113 -10.96 -14.53 8.65
C MET A 113 -10.90 -13.11 9.17
N LEU A 114 -11.68 -12.22 8.55
CA LEU A 114 -11.87 -10.85 8.99
C LEU A 114 -12.67 -10.79 10.31
N ALA A 115 -12.69 -9.63 10.96
CA ALA A 115 -13.45 -9.41 12.17
C ALA A 115 -14.95 -9.70 11.99
N ASP A 116 -15.50 -9.20 10.89
CA ASP A 116 -16.89 -9.43 10.44
C ASP A 116 -17.02 -9.12 8.93
N ALA A 117 -18.22 -9.26 8.38
CA ALA A 117 -18.47 -9.01 6.96
C ALA A 117 -18.26 -7.55 6.55
N ARG A 118 -18.53 -6.58 7.43
CA ARG A 118 -18.35 -5.16 7.17
C ARG A 118 -16.87 -4.80 7.01
N ALA A 119 -15.99 -5.48 7.75
CA ALA A 119 -14.56 -5.24 7.68
C ALA A 119 -13.98 -5.41 6.28
N ALA A 120 -14.63 -6.17 5.39
CA ALA A 120 -14.15 -6.39 4.03
C ALA A 120 -14.03 -5.10 3.21
N SER A 121 -14.88 -4.10 3.46
CA SER A 121 -14.89 -2.80 2.77
C SER A 121 -14.10 -1.70 3.49
N GLU A 122 -13.57 -1.98 4.67
CA GLU A 122 -12.70 -1.06 5.41
C GLU A 122 -11.26 -1.14 4.85
N PRO A 123 -10.47 -0.06 4.96
CA PRO A 123 -9.07 -0.11 4.53
C PRO A 123 -8.31 -1.16 5.33
N VAL A 124 -7.41 -1.89 4.67
CA VAL A 124 -6.51 -2.77 5.40
C VAL A 124 -5.51 -1.94 6.20
N THR A 125 -5.37 -2.26 7.47
CA THR A 125 -4.43 -1.64 8.41
C THR A 125 -3.67 -2.71 9.19
N ASN A 126 -2.78 -2.30 10.07
CA ASN A 126 -1.85 -3.24 10.70
C ASN A 126 -1.07 -4.06 9.67
N VAL A 127 -0.70 -3.45 8.56
CA VAL A 127 0.17 -4.01 7.52
C VAL A 127 1.51 -3.29 7.55
N SER A 128 2.59 -4.03 7.33
CA SER A 128 3.93 -3.47 7.20
C SER A 128 4.16 -2.92 5.79
N TRP A 129 5.18 -2.08 5.64
CA TRP A 129 5.63 -1.63 4.33
C TRP A 129 5.93 -2.80 3.38
N PHE A 130 6.63 -3.82 3.87
CA PHE A 130 6.95 -5.02 3.09
C PHE A 130 5.72 -5.76 2.58
N ALA A 131 4.68 -5.89 3.42
CA ALA A 131 3.44 -6.56 3.02
C ALA A 131 2.62 -5.71 2.05
N ALA A 132 2.65 -4.39 2.19
CA ALA A 132 2.00 -3.45 1.27
C ALA A 132 2.67 -3.47 -0.10
N GLU A 133 4.01 -3.43 -0.15
CA GLU A 133 4.77 -3.52 -1.40
C GLU A 133 4.54 -4.86 -2.09
N ALA A 134 4.65 -5.99 -1.37
CA ALA A 134 4.40 -7.32 -1.94
C ALA A 134 2.97 -7.47 -2.50
N TYR A 135 1.98 -6.83 -1.88
CA TYR A 135 0.62 -6.80 -2.43
C TYR A 135 0.59 -6.05 -3.76
N CYS A 136 1.19 -4.87 -3.84
CA CYS A 136 1.21 -4.08 -5.07
C CYS A 136 1.99 -4.81 -6.17
N GLU A 137 3.16 -5.39 -5.87
CA GLU A 137 3.95 -6.21 -6.81
C GLU A 137 3.17 -7.41 -7.36
N ALA A 138 2.40 -8.12 -6.51
CA ALA A 138 1.54 -9.22 -6.95
C ALA A 138 0.44 -8.78 -7.93
N GLN A 139 0.12 -7.48 -7.98
CA GLN A 139 -0.80 -6.88 -8.94
C GLN A 139 -0.08 -6.29 -10.16
N GLY A 140 1.25 -6.40 -10.27
CA GLY A 140 2.07 -5.74 -11.30
C GLY A 140 2.14 -4.22 -11.10
N LEU A 141 2.04 -3.77 -9.86
CA LEU A 141 2.08 -2.38 -9.41
C LEU A 141 3.17 -2.19 -8.36
N ARG A 142 3.27 -0.99 -7.79
CA ARG A 142 4.16 -0.67 -6.66
C ARG A 142 3.48 0.33 -5.73
N LEU A 143 4.07 0.61 -4.59
CA LEU A 143 3.66 1.74 -3.76
C LEU A 143 3.98 3.06 -4.50
N PRO A 144 3.16 4.11 -4.36
CA PRO A 144 3.50 5.43 -4.87
C PRO A 144 4.70 6.01 -4.13
N THR A 145 5.54 6.79 -4.81
CA THR A 145 6.52 7.62 -4.09
C THR A 145 5.81 8.71 -3.29
N THR A 146 6.51 9.29 -2.32
CA THR A 146 5.94 10.41 -1.55
C THR A 146 5.54 11.56 -2.47
N GLU A 147 6.35 11.88 -3.47
CA GLU A 147 6.06 12.94 -4.42
C GLU A 147 4.85 12.62 -5.30
N GLN A 148 4.70 11.38 -5.77
CA GLN A 148 3.53 10.95 -6.53
C GLN A 148 2.25 11.03 -5.67
N TRP A 149 2.34 10.58 -4.43
CA TRP A 149 1.22 10.62 -3.49
C TRP A 149 0.80 12.07 -3.16
N GLU A 150 1.78 12.95 -2.86
CA GLU A 150 1.53 14.37 -2.58
C GLU A 150 1.02 15.10 -3.86
N TYR A 151 1.54 14.76 -5.04
CA TYR A 151 1.04 15.29 -6.31
C TYR A 151 -0.44 14.91 -6.52
N ALA A 152 -0.81 13.67 -6.24
CA ALA A 152 -2.19 13.21 -6.30
C ALA A 152 -3.08 13.95 -5.27
N LEU A 153 -2.57 14.19 -4.06
CA LEU A 153 -3.29 14.91 -3.00
C LEU A 153 -3.56 16.37 -3.37
N THR A 154 -2.57 17.05 -3.92
CA THR A 154 -2.67 18.52 -4.19
C THR A 154 -3.64 18.88 -5.29
N ASP A 155 -4.18 17.90 -6.01
CA ASP A 155 -5.10 18.15 -7.14
C ASP A 155 -4.55 19.23 -8.11
N GLN A 156 -3.28 19.09 -8.50
CA GLN A 156 -2.52 20.07 -9.28
C GLN A 156 -2.38 21.43 -8.57
N GLY A 157 -2.37 21.45 -7.24
CA GLY A 157 -2.22 22.68 -6.46
C GLY A 157 -3.50 23.51 -6.33
N ARG A 158 -4.65 23.02 -6.82
CA ARG A 158 -5.91 23.79 -6.85
C ARG A 158 -6.56 24.01 -5.49
N ASN A 159 -6.45 23.05 -4.57
CA ASN A 159 -7.20 23.04 -3.30
C ASN A 159 -6.31 22.96 -2.06
N GLN A 160 -5.10 23.52 -2.11
CA GLN A 160 -4.12 23.41 -1.01
C GLN A 160 -4.66 23.86 0.36
N LYS A 161 -5.38 24.99 0.41
CA LYS A 161 -5.93 25.49 1.68
C LYS A 161 -6.98 24.55 2.28
N GLU A 162 -7.88 24.04 1.45
CA GLU A 162 -8.90 23.10 1.88
C GLU A 162 -8.28 21.76 2.34
N ILE A 163 -7.29 21.27 1.60
CA ILE A 163 -6.53 20.06 1.98
C ILE A 163 -5.83 20.27 3.32
N ALA A 164 -5.19 21.42 3.53
CA ALA A 164 -4.54 21.75 4.78
C ALA A 164 -5.54 21.79 5.95
N GLN A 165 -6.69 22.44 5.76
CA GLN A 165 -7.73 22.49 6.79
C GLN A 165 -8.30 21.09 7.11
N ARG A 166 -8.67 20.30 6.11
CA ARG A 166 -9.16 18.92 6.30
C ARG A 166 -8.12 18.04 7.00
N SER A 167 -6.83 18.22 6.69
CA SER A 167 -5.75 17.50 7.35
C SER A 167 -5.64 17.88 8.83
N LEU A 168 -5.74 19.17 9.17
CA LEU A 168 -5.71 19.64 10.55
C LEU A 168 -6.92 19.13 11.35
N GLU A 169 -8.10 19.17 10.77
CA GLU A 169 -9.32 18.62 11.37
C GLU A 169 -9.15 17.12 11.67
N TRP A 170 -8.61 16.37 10.71
CA TRP A 170 -8.34 14.95 10.90
C TRP A 170 -7.30 14.70 11.99
N PHE A 171 -6.20 15.44 12.03
CA PHE A 171 -5.15 15.27 13.04
C PHE A 171 -5.63 15.62 14.45
N SER A 172 -6.58 16.55 14.55
CA SER A 172 -7.18 16.94 15.84
C SER A 172 -8.27 15.99 16.32
N THR A 173 -8.73 15.08 15.46
CA THR A 173 -9.77 14.12 15.78
C THR A 173 -9.15 12.82 16.30
N PRO A 174 -9.57 12.29 17.46
CA PRO A 174 -9.13 11.01 17.95
C PRO A 174 -9.39 9.90 16.91
N ASN A 175 -8.48 8.93 16.83
CA ASN A 175 -8.72 7.77 15.98
C ASN A 175 -10.03 7.08 16.38
N PRO A 176 -10.93 6.80 15.42
CA PRO A 176 -12.17 6.12 15.74
C PRO A 176 -11.87 4.68 16.19
N GLU A 177 -12.70 4.13 17.06
CA GLU A 177 -12.59 2.73 17.46
C GLU A 177 -12.67 1.79 16.24
N ARG A 178 -13.40 2.21 15.22
CA ARG A 178 -13.55 1.48 13.96
C ARG A 178 -13.49 2.42 12.76
N LEU A 179 -12.74 2.05 11.76
CA LEU A 179 -12.62 2.81 10.51
C LEU A 179 -13.89 2.70 9.66
N ASN A 180 -14.16 3.72 8.87
CA ASN A 180 -15.20 3.68 7.85
C ASN A 180 -14.77 2.80 6.66
N ALA A 181 -15.77 2.36 5.88
CA ALA A 181 -15.51 1.79 4.56
C ALA A 181 -14.83 2.83 3.65
N VAL A 182 -13.97 2.38 2.74
CA VAL A 182 -13.31 3.25 1.75
C VAL A 182 -14.33 3.92 0.82
N GLY A 183 -13.99 5.10 0.27
CA GLY A 183 -14.80 5.81 -0.70
C GLY A 183 -16.07 6.49 -0.13
N ARG A 184 -16.09 6.77 1.18
CA ARG A 184 -17.23 7.44 1.82
C ARG A 184 -17.18 8.96 1.73
N GLY A 185 -16.00 9.53 1.54
CA GLY A 185 -15.80 10.97 1.39
C GLY A 185 -16.02 11.44 -0.05
N GLU A 186 -15.78 12.74 -0.28
CA GLU A 186 -15.75 13.31 -1.62
C GLU A 186 -14.40 13.04 -2.27
N PRO A 187 -14.37 12.69 -3.57
CA PRO A 187 -13.12 12.54 -4.29
C PRO A 187 -12.50 13.92 -4.59
N ASN A 188 -11.19 13.94 -4.80
CA ASN A 188 -10.54 15.13 -5.34
C ASN A 188 -10.77 15.27 -6.85
N GLY A 189 -10.17 16.30 -7.49
CA GLY A 189 -10.34 16.57 -8.92
C GLY A 189 -9.82 15.48 -9.86
N PHE A 190 -9.02 14.53 -9.37
CA PHE A 190 -8.61 13.34 -10.11
C PHE A 190 -9.54 12.14 -9.87
N GLY A 191 -10.61 12.29 -9.07
CA GLY A 191 -11.50 11.20 -8.71
C GLY A 191 -10.94 10.26 -7.64
N ILE A 192 -9.93 10.70 -6.86
CA ILE A 192 -9.28 9.90 -5.84
C ILE A 192 -9.89 10.22 -4.47
N TYR A 193 -10.26 9.16 -3.73
CA TYR A 193 -10.89 9.24 -2.41
C TYR A 193 -9.87 9.02 -1.29
N ASP A 194 -10.22 9.49 -0.11
CA ASP A 194 -9.62 9.11 1.17
C ASP A 194 -8.10 9.36 1.30
N LEU A 195 -7.53 10.27 0.49
CA LEU A 195 -6.13 10.67 0.66
C LEU A 195 -5.90 11.37 2.02
N VAL A 196 -6.93 11.98 2.59
CA VAL A 196 -6.94 12.58 3.93
C VAL A 196 -8.22 12.18 4.64
N GLY A 197 -8.14 11.84 5.92
CA GLY A 197 -9.32 11.66 6.77
C GLY A 197 -9.70 10.20 7.07
N LEU A 198 -9.01 9.20 6.49
CA LEU A 198 -9.31 7.79 6.75
C LEU A 198 -8.14 7.05 7.39
N VAL A 199 -7.04 6.88 6.66
CA VAL A 199 -5.81 6.24 7.13
C VAL A 199 -4.59 6.98 6.61
N TRP A 200 -3.48 6.86 7.30
CA TRP A 200 -2.16 7.16 6.77
C TRP A 200 -1.77 6.10 5.74
N GLU A 201 -0.91 6.43 4.79
CA GLU A 201 -0.55 5.50 3.73
C GLU A 201 0.95 5.35 3.57
N TRP A 202 1.38 4.09 3.42
CA TRP A 202 2.74 3.76 3.05
C TRP A 202 3.10 4.31 1.67
N THR A 203 4.34 4.79 1.54
CA THR A 203 4.93 5.20 0.26
C THR A 203 6.19 4.38 -0.02
N LEU A 204 6.59 4.28 -1.28
CA LEU A 204 7.73 3.47 -1.74
C LEU A 204 9.03 3.88 -1.04
N ASP A 205 9.26 5.17 -0.93
CA ASP A 205 10.45 5.81 -0.38
C ASP A 205 10.35 6.05 1.14
N ASN A 206 9.41 5.36 1.80
CA ASN A 206 9.29 5.40 3.24
C ASN A 206 10.63 5.05 3.87
N ASN A 207 11.15 5.93 4.73
CA ASN A 207 12.44 5.74 5.41
C ASN A 207 13.69 5.72 4.49
N SER A 208 13.61 6.17 3.23
CA SER A 208 14.74 6.21 2.29
C SER A 208 15.88 7.12 2.76
N PHE A 209 15.62 8.07 3.65
CA PHE A 209 16.65 8.87 4.31
C PHE A 209 17.66 8.05 5.13
N MET A 210 17.28 6.83 5.54
CA MET A 210 18.15 5.94 6.32
C MET A 210 19.13 5.14 5.45
N THR A 211 18.95 5.11 4.14
CA THR A 211 19.76 4.28 3.23
C THR A 211 20.77 5.06 2.38
N GLY A 212 20.83 6.39 2.53
CA GLY A 212 21.85 7.21 1.87
C GLY A 212 23.26 6.81 2.28
N THR A 213 24.12 6.61 1.30
CA THR A 213 25.53 6.20 1.46
C THR A 213 26.36 7.14 2.34
N GLU A 214 25.89 8.34 2.63
CA GLU A 214 26.54 9.30 3.52
C GLU A 214 26.43 8.96 5.02
N GLN A 215 25.50 8.09 5.40
CA GLN A 215 25.24 7.76 6.81
C GLN A 215 26.25 6.78 7.42
N ARG A 216 27.16 6.20 6.65
CA ARG A 216 28.20 5.31 7.19
C ARG A 216 29.35 6.03 7.90
N ASN A 217 29.42 7.35 7.81
CA ASN A 217 30.53 8.14 8.37
C ASN A 217 30.16 9.14 9.44
N THR A 218 28.89 9.17 9.90
CA THR A 218 28.47 10.12 10.93
C THR A 218 28.44 9.47 12.30
N SER A 219 29.33 9.98 13.16
CA SER A 219 29.44 9.61 14.58
C SER A 219 28.19 10.01 15.36
N SER A 220 27.96 9.34 16.46
CA SER A 220 26.86 9.37 17.46
C SER A 220 26.25 10.73 17.88
N LYS A 221 26.59 11.84 17.23
CA LYS A 221 25.98 13.15 17.44
C LYS A 221 24.76 13.41 16.57
N ASP A 222 24.51 12.59 15.56
CA ASP A 222 23.42 12.80 14.59
C ASP A 222 22.13 12.09 14.98
N ASP A 223 22.14 11.18 15.97
CA ASP A 223 20.91 10.57 16.50
C ASP A 223 19.99 11.61 17.17
N ALA A 224 20.56 12.68 17.72
CA ALA A 224 19.77 13.80 18.27
C ALA A 224 19.18 14.71 17.17
N ALA A 225 19.79 14.73 15.98
CA ALA A 225 19.25 15.43 14.81
C ALA A 225 18.03 14.71 14.24
N PHE A 226 17.90 13.41 14.48
CA PHE A 226 16.81 12.58 13.97
C PHE A 226 15.45 12.94 14.56
N CYS A 227 15.39 13.26 15.87
CA CYS A 227 14.16 13.69 16.52
C CYS A 227 13.80 15.18 16.28
N GLY A 228 14.79 15.99 15.83
CA GLY A 228 14.61 17.42 15.58
C GLY A 228 14.74 17.84 14.11
N SER A 229 15.19 16.96 13.22
CA SER A 229 15.52 17.30 11.84
C SER A 229 14.31 17.50 10.94
N GLY A 230 13.12 17.06 11.35
CA GLY A 230 11.88 17.30 10.63
C GLY A 230 11.55 18.79 10.41
N SER A 231 12.17 19.69 11.18
CA SER A 231 11.98 21.14 11.03
C SER A 231 13.04 21.84 10.16
N VAL A 232 14.11 21.16 9.77
CA VAL A 232 15.29 21.80 9.16
C VAL A 232 15.18 21.94 7.64
N GLY A 233 14.23 21.29 6.99
CA GLY A 233 14.08 21.30 5.54
C GLY A 233 12.70 21.74 5.03
N VAL A 234 11.83 22.28 5.89
CA VAL A 234 10.48 22.70 5.51
C VAL A 234 10.58 24.02 4.74
N SER A 235 10.13 24.04 3.49
CA SER A 235 10.13 25.24 2.64
C SER A 235 9.16 26.31 3.14
N ASP A 236 8.07 25.88 3.78
CA ASP A 236 7.11 26.75 4.47
C ASP A 236 6.73 26.13 5.83
N PRO A 237 7.27 26.68 6.95
CA PRO A 237 6.93 26.21 8.28
C PRO A 237 5.45 26.35 8.65
N SER A 238 4.67 27.13 7.90
CA SER A 238 3.24 27.31 8.13
C SER A 238 2.41 26.12 7.64
N ASP A 239 2.94 25.26 6.75
CA ASP A 239 2.26 24.06 6.31
C ASP A 239 2.50 22.87 7.26
N TYR A 240 2.01 23.03 8.48
CA TYR A 240 2.06 22.00 9.50
C TYR A 240 1.47 20.64 9.05
N PRO A 241 0.35 20.57 8.28
CA PRO A 241 -0.16 19.29 7.82
C PRO A 241 0.80 18.49 6.97
N ALA A 242 1.50 19.12 6.04
CA ALA A 242 2.46 18.41 5.22
C ALA A 242 3.71 18.02 6.01
N PHE A 243 4.14 18.86 6.95
CA PHE A 243 5.18 18.51 7.89
C PHE A 243 4.81 17.22 8.68
N MET A 244 3.58 17.11 9.17
CA MET A 244 3.12 15.92 9.90
C MET A 244 3.10 14.68 9.01
N ARG A 245 2.66 14.79 7.76
CA ARG A 245 2.70 13.67 6.80
C ARG A 245 4.13 13.20 6.55
N TYR A 246 5.05 14.13 6.37
CA TYR A 246 6.46 13.82 6.21
C TYR A 246 7.06 13.18 7.46
N ALA A 247 6.85 13.77 8.64
CA ALA A 247 7.36 13.27 9.91
C ALA A 247 6.91 11.84 10.19
N LEU A 248 5.64 11.52 9.91
CA LEU A 248 5.13 10.15 10.06
C LEU A 248 5.91 9.17 9.16
N ARG A 249 6.02 9.46 7.87
CA ARG A 249 6.69 8.57 6.91
C ARG A 249 8.15 8.33 7.26
N THR A 250 8.84 9.33 7.77
CA THR A 250 10.25 9.21 8.18
C THR A 250 10.44 8.52 9.54
N SER A 251 9.42 8.48 10.39
CA SER A 251 9.48 7.88 11.72
C SER A 251 9.16 6.37 11.73
N LEU A 252 8.44 5.87 10.73
CA LEU A 252 7.99 4.48 10.70
C LEU A 252 9.07 3.56 10.13
N LYS A 253 9.40 2.49 10.87
CA LYS A 253 10.23 1.40 10.35
C LYS A 253 9.42 0.52 9.39
N ALA A 254 10.06 -0.02 8.36
CA ALA A 254 9.37 -0.82 7.33
C ALA A 254 8.61 -2.05 7.87
N ALA A 255 9.07 -2.66 8.96
CA ALA A 255 8.39 -3.79 9.62
C ALA A 255 7.32 -3.36 10.64
N TYR A 256 7.20 -2.06 10.92
CA TYR A 256 6.20 -1.55 11.88
C TYR A 256 4.79 -1.64 11.30
N THR A 257 3.81 -1.90 12.18
CA THR A 257 2.39 -1.97 11.80
C THR A 257 1.56 -1.12 12.75
N ALA A 258 0.65 -0.34 12.19
CA ALA A 258 -0.23 0.53 12.97
C ALA A 258 -1.69 0.38 12.53
N GLU A 259 -2.59 0.65 13.47
CA GLU A 259 -4.03 0.47 13.24
C GLU A 259 -4.68 1.55 12.39
N ASN A 260 -3.93 2.58 12.06
CA ASN A 260 -4.33 3.71 11.22
C ASN A 260 -3.41 3.93 10.02
N VAL A 261 -2.57 2.94 9.66
CA VAL A 261 -1.71 2.99 8.48
C VAL A 261 -2.11 1.87 7.51
N GLY A 262 -2.51 2.26 6.32
CA GLY A 262 -2.83 1.42 5.18
C GLY A 262 -1.96 1.76 3.98
N PHE A 263 -2.47 1.54 2.76
CA PHE A 263 -1.75 1.85 1.53
C PHE A 263 -2.68 1.83 0.31
N ARG A 264 -2.18 2.36 -0.80
CA ARG A 264 -2.71 2.18 -2.16
C ARG A 264 -1.57 1.90 -3.12
N CYS A 265 -1.89 1.38 -4.31
CA CYS A 265 -0.89 1.07 -5.31
C CYS A 265 -0.88 2.09 -6.45
N GLU A 266 0.25 2.18 -7.15
CA GLU A 266 0.41 2.95 -8.37
C GLU A 266 1.01 2.10 -9.49
N GLY A 267 0.93 2.56 -10.72
CA GLY A 267 1.54 1.96 -11.90
C GLY A 267 1.86 2.99 -12.96
N ASP A 268 2.64 2.59 -13.95
CA ASP A 268 3.00 3.47 -15.06
C ASP A 268 1.76 4.00 -15.79
N GLY A 269 1.83 5.23 -16.32
CA GLY A 269 0.75 5.96 -16.96
C GLY A 269 0.29 5.40 -18.30
#